data_2e45eb4e2d9f2e8c4446e6966742544d
#
_entry.id   2e45eb4e2d9f2e8c4446e6966742544d
#
_cell.length_a   1.000
_cell.length_b   1.000
_cell.length_c   1.000
_cell.angle_alpha   90.00
_cell.angle_beta   90.00
_cell.angle_gamma   90.00
#
_symmetry.space_group_name_H-M   'P 1'
#
loop_
_entity.id
_entity.type
_entity.pdbx_description
1 polymer ?
#
loop_
_entity_poly.entity_id
_entity_poly.type
_entity_poly.pdbx_seq_one_letter_code
_entity_poly.pdbx_strand_id
1 'polypeptide(L)'
;AKRVILLMFTGGTPQHETWDPKPLAPANIRGEFGAISSATPGLRVGELMPRIAQLSNHFAVLRAVVTNDNSHSSSGYQMLTGVPHQPLNKESALPKPPNNWPNMGALVRALKQDVGQLPSAVTLPEHIWNDGNFPWPGQDAGFLGRRHDPWLIHCQPQHNTFNVPGLSPREDVAANRIQLRRQLLEQFDNAAAHFDRNPAVSSYNLHARQALDLLSRQQTSNAFDLGQESDSTRDRYGRSRYAQSVLLARRLIERNVSLVQVNWTRIKDKPNQGGWDTHSKHCESLKSFLMPMMDQVVSALLEDLRDWDNADHLAGLS
;
A
#
# COMPACT_ATOMS: atom_id res chain seq x y z
N ALA A 1 11.46 11.05 -7.65
CA ALA A 1 11.63 10.21 -6.46
C ALA A 1 12.22 8.86 -6.87
N LYS A 2 13.10 8.30 -6.02
CA LYS A 2 13.67 6.96 -6.27
C LYS A 2 12.74 5.86 -5.76
N ARG A 3 11.90 6.17 -4.76
CA ARG A 3 10.99 5.24 -4.07
C ARG A 3 9.69 5.95 -3.72
N VAL A 4 8.59 5.22 -3.66
CA VAL A 4 7.25 5.76 -3.44
C VAL A 4 6.50 4.87 -2.44
N ILE A 5 5.84 5.47 -1.47
CA ILE A 5 4.77 4.84 -0.68
C ILE A 5 3.46 5.49 -1.12
N LEU A 6 2.53 4.69 -1.59
CA LEU A 6 1.18 5.11 -1.96
C LEU A 6 0.20 4.70 -0.87
N LEU A 7 -0.35 5.66 -0.14
CA LEU A 7 -1.38 5.42 0.87
C LEU A 7 -2.77 5.59 0.24
N MET A 8 -3.52 4.50 0.15
CA MET A 8 -4.88 4.50 -0.41
C MET A 8 -5.90 4.49 0.73
N PHE A 9 -6.56 5.62 0.94
CA PHE A 9 -7.67 5.75 1.88
C PHE A 9 -8.99 5.39 1.17
N THR A 10 -9.27 4.09 1.12
CA THR A 10 -10.42 3.53 0.41
C THR A 10 -11.75 4.03 0.95
N GLY A 11 -12.61 4.52 0.07
CA GLY A 11 -13.84 5.22 0.41
C GLY A 11 -13.71 6.74 0.40
N GLY A 12 -12.45 7.23 0.36
CA GLY A 12 -12.12 8.65 0.25
C GLY A 12 -12.21 9.43 1.57
N THR A 13 -11.14 10.13 1.91
CA THR A 13 -11.17 11.07 3.03
C THR A 13 -12.07 12.27 2.67
N PRO A 14 -12.96 12.72 3.55
CA PRO A 14 -13.82 13.86 3.27
C PRO A 14 -12.99 15.14 3.19
N GLN A 15 -13.01 15.80 2.05
CA GLN A 15 -12.14 16.95 1.77
C GLN A 15 -12.37 18.14 2.73
N HIS A 16 -13.64 18.37 3.10
CA HIS A 16 -14.01 19.50 3.98
C HIS A 16 -13.51 19.35 5.41
N GLU A 17 -13.39 18.13 5.89
CA GLU A 17 -12.91 17.81 7.23
C GLU A 17 -11.41 17.51 7.26
N THR A 18 -10.74 17.48 6.08
CA THR A 18 -9.31 17.14 5.99
C THR A 18 -8.48 18.24 5.32
N TRP A 19 -8.21 18.10 4.02
CA TRP A 19 -7.19 18.86 3.29
C TRP A 19 -7.68 20.19 2.71
N ASP A 20 -9.00 20.38 2.62
CA ASP A 20 -9.59 21.58 2.02
C ASP A 20 -10.81 22.08 2.81
N PRO A 21 -10.64 22.41 4.10
CA PRO A 21 -11.72 22.94 4.91
C PRO A 21 -12.21 24.27 4.33
N LYS A 22 -13.54 24.48 4.41
CA LYS A 22 -14.22 25.66 3.90
C LYS A 22 -14.78 26.51 5.07
N PRO A 23 -13.94 27.11 5.93
CA PRO A 23 -14.38 27.73 7.18
C PRO A 23 -15.37 28.88 6.99
N LEU A 24 -15.40 29.51 5.81
CA LEU A 24 -16.30 30.62 5.48
C LEU A 24 -17.57 30.14 4.77
N ALA A 25 -17.69 28.86 4.43
CA ALA A 25 -18.88 28.31 3.81
C ALA A 25 -20.04 28.15 4.82
N PRO A 26 -21.28 28.11 4.35
CA PRO A 26 -22.42 27.77 5.20
C PRO A 26 -22.23 26.44 5.92
N ALA A 27 -22.86 26.28 7.09
CA ALA A 27 -22.64 25.12 7.96
C ALA A 27 -22.94 23.76 7.28
N ASN A 28 -23.92 23.74 6.38
CA ASN A 28 -24.26 22.55 5.59
C ASN A 28 -23.22 22.16 4.52
N ILE A 29 -22.22 23.02 4.26
CA ILE A 29 -21.10 22.75 3.35
C ILE A 29 -19.82 22.50 4.13
N ARG A 30 -19.51 23.31 5.15
CA ARG A 30 -18.25 23.22 5.89
C ARG A 30 -18.17 22.02 6.84
N GLY A 31 -19.27 21.36 7.15
CA GLY A 31 -19.34 20.27 8.12
C GLY A 31 -19.34 20.74 9.58
N GLU A 32 -19.21 19.77 10.51
CA GLU A 32 -19.25 20.02 11.96
C GLU A 32 -17.88 20.46 12.52
N PHE A 33 -16.80 20.08 11.86
CA PHE A 33 -15.46 20.31 12.36
C PHE A 33 -14.90 21.65 11.88
N GLY A 34 -14.02 22.22 12.73
CA GLY A 34 -13.31 23.44 12.43
C GLY A 34 -12.09 23.23 11.53
N ALA A 35 -11.40 24.34 11.28
CA ALA A 35 -10.14 24.34 10.54
C ALA A 35 -9.04 24.97 11.39
N ILE A 36 -7.87 24.34 11.44
CA ILE A 36 -6.69 24.82 12.16
C ILE A 36 -5.63 25.36 11.20
N SER A 37 -4.80 26.25 11.71
CA SER A 37 -3.60 26.71 11.00
C SER A 37 -2.57 25.59 10.94
N SER A 38 -1.79 25.57 9.88
CA SER A 38 -0.68 24.64 9.73
C SER A 38 0.68 25.36 9.86
N ALA A 39 1.78 24.62 9.85
CA ALA A 39 3.13 25.18 9.82
C ALA A 39 3.41 25.99 8.53
N THR A 40 2.65 25.74 7.46
CA THR A 40 2.76 26.48 6.20
C THR A 40 1.80 27.67 6.22
N PRO A 41 2.30 28.93 6.12
CA PRO A 41 1.46 30.11 6.09
C PRO A 41 0.39 30.05 4.99
N GLY A 42 -0.86 30.33 5.36
CA GLY A 42 -2.00 30.30 4.43
C GLY A 42 -2.62 28.93 4.19
N LEU A 43 -1.97 27.84 4.55
CA LEU A 43 -2.55 26.50 4.49
C LEU A 43 -3.31 26.20 5.78
N ARG A 44 -4.60 25.90 5.66
CA ARG A 44 -5.44 25.38 6.74
C ARG A 44 -5.87 23.95 6.43
N VAL A 45 -5.97 23.14 7.46
CA VAL A 45 -6.43 21.75 7.41
C VAL A 45 -7.52 21.52 8.46
N GLY A 46 -8.23 20.41 8.36
CA GLY A 46 -9.25 20.04 9.33
C GLY A 46 -8.68 19.94 10.76
N GLU A 47 -9.47 20.33 11.76
CA GLU A 47 -9.03 20.39 13.17
C GLU A 47 -8.64 19.01 13.76
N LEU A 48 -9.11 17.93 13.14
CA LEU A 48 -8.78 16.56 13.55
C LEU A 48 -7.42 16.06 13.01
N MET A 49 -6.61 16.95 12.41
CA MET A 49 -5.29 16.67 11.86
C MET A 49 -4.16 17.49 12.53
N PRO A 50 -4.08 17.57 13.87
CA PRO A 50 -3.15 18.48 14.52
C PRO A 50 -1.68 18.14 14.32
N ARG A 51 -1.32 16.85 14.20
CA ARG A 51 0.07 16.40 13.97
C ARG A 51 0.50 16.65 12.53
N ILE A 52 -0.35 16.28 11.57
CA ILE A 52 -0.11 16.53 10.14
C ILE A 52 0.01 18.05 9.88
N ALA A 53 -0.80 18.87 10.54
CA ALA A 53 -0.73 20.32 10.42
C ALA A 53 0.67 20.89 10.73
N GLN A 54 1.36 20.33 11.73
CA GLN A 54 2.72 20.74 12.11
C GLN A 54 3.80 20.33 11.09
N LEU A 55 3.49 19.36 10.22
CA LEU A 55 4.40 18.84 9.21
C LEU A 55 4.08 19.35 7.80
N SER A 56 3.22 20.36 7.68
CA SER A 56 2.69 20.80 6.39
C SER A 56 3.73 21.39 5.43
N ASN A 57 4.90 21.77 5.90
CA ASN A 57 6.03 22.17 5.07
C ASN A 57 6.72 21.00 4.34
N HIS A 58 6.35 19.75 4.64
CA HIS A 58 6.91 18.55 4.03
C HIS A 58 5.97 17.90 2.99
N PHE A 59 4.82 18.51 2.70
CA PHE A 59 3.89 17.96 1.70
C PHE A 59 3.20 19.06 0.88
N ALA A 60 2.64 18.68 -0.24
CA ALA A 60 1.79 19.50 -1.08
C ALA A 60 0.37 18.94 -1.14
N VAL A 61 -0.63 19.83 -1.19
CA VAL A 61 -2.05 19.47 -1.30
C VAL A 61 -2.56 19.86 -2.69
N LEU A 62 -2.97 18.87 -3.47
CA LEU A 62 -3.58 19.04 -4.78
C LEU A 62 -5.10 19.04 -4.64
N ARG A 63 -5.72 20.22 -4.50
CA ARG A 63 -7.16 20.36 -4.25
C ARG A 63 -8.05 20.27 -5.48
N ALA A 64 -7.47 20.40 -6.66
CA ALA A 64 -8.20 20.43 -7.93
C ALA A 64 -8.24 19.07 -8.66
N VAL A 65 -7.88 17.98 -7.99
CA VAL A 65 -7.96 16.65 -8.57
C VAL A 65 -9.42 16.18 -8.51
N VAL A 66 -9.99 15.89 -9.68
CA VAL A 66 -11.38 15.43 -9.81
C VAL A 66 -11.45 14.25 -10.78
N THR A 67 -12.46 13.40 -10.61
CA THR A 67 -12.89 12.40 -11.59
C THR A 67 -14.33 12.66 -11.99
N ASN A 68 -14.74 12.13 -13.13
CA ASN A 68 -16.15 12.21 -13.58
C ASN A 68 -16.92 10.93 -13.21
N ASP A 69 -16.41 10.15 -12.28
CA ASP A 69 -16.97 8.87 -11.88
C ASP A 69 -17.33 8.91 -10.39
N ASN A 70 -18.61 8.58 -10.09
CA ASN A 70 -19.18 8.64 -8.75
C ASN A 70 -19.41 7.25 -8.12
N SER A 71 -19.00 6.16 -8.80
CA SER A 71 -19.16 4.81 -8.27
C SER A 71 -17.83 4.27 -7.79
N HIS A 72 -17.84 3.53 -6.66
CA HIS A 72 -16.63 3.09 -5.98
C HIS A 72 -15.66 2.33 -6.88
N SER A 73 -16.11 1.25 -7.53
CA SER A 73 -15.18 0.35 -8.23
C SER A 73 -14.69 0.93 -9.54
N SER A 74 -15.51 1.66 -10.30
CA SER A 74 -15.07 2.30 -11.55
C SER A 74 -14.21 3.54 -11.29
N SER A 75 -14.56 4.37 -10.30
CA SER A 75 -13.71 5.49 -9.87
C SER A 75 -12.40 4.99 -9.27
N GLY A 76 -12.44 3.96 -8.44
CA GLY A 76 -11.24 3.33 -7.89
C GLY A 76 -10.30 2.78 -8.97
N TYR A 77 -10.85 2.20 -10.02
CA TYR A 77 -10.09 1.79 -11.20
C TYR A 77 -9.32 2.97 -11.82
N GLN A 78 -10.01 4.11 -12.03
CA GLN A 78 -9.37 5.30 -12.56
C GLN A 78 -8.26 5.83 -11.64
N MET A 79 -8.49 5.84 -10.33
CA MET A 79 -7.49 6.28 -9.35
C MET A 79 -6.24 5.39 -9.34
N LEU A 80 -6.39 4.09 -9.58
CA LEU A 80 -5.30 3.11 -9.56
C LEU A 80 -4.53 3.05 -10.89
N THR A 81 -5.22 3.27 -12.01
CA THR A 81 -4.64 3.09 -13.35
C THR A 81 -4.36 4.39 -14.10
N GLY A 82 -5.01 5.50 -13.69
CA GLY A 82 -5.01 6.76 -14.41
C GLY A 82 -5.94 6.76 -15.64
N VAL A 83 -6.68 5.69 -15.91
CA VAL A 83 -7.54 5.55 -17.08
C VAL A 83 -9.00 5.46 -16.66
N PRO A 84 -9.92 6.26 -17.25
CA PRO A 84 -11.35 6.16 -16.94
C PRO A 84 -11.90 4.77 -17.26
N HIS A 85 -12.73 4.24 -16.37
CA HIS A 85 -13.47 3.00 -16.61
C HIS A 85 -14.56 3.17 -17.67
N GLN A 86 -14.82 2.14 -18.43
CA GLN A 86 -15.88 2.12 -19.44
C GLN A 86 -16.89 1.00 -19.16
N PRO A 87 -18.17 1.32 -18.91
CA PRO A 87 -18.72 2.67 -18.72
C PRO A 87 -18.32 3.30 -17.38
N LEU A 88 -18.45 4.62 -17.26
CA LEU A 88 -18.35 5.34 -15.99
C LEU A 88 -19.55 4.96 -15.07
N ASN A 89 -19.40 5.29 -13.78
CA ASN A 89 -20.43 5.11 -12.74
C ASN A 89 -20.90 3.66 -12.63
N LYS A 90 -19.97 2.73 -12.71
CA LYS A 90 -20.24 1.29 -12.62
C LYS A 90 -19.83 0.73 -11.26
N GLU A 91 -20.82 0.43 -10.41
CA GLU A 91 -20.59 -0.45 -9.26
C GLU A 91 -20.31 -1.88 -9.71
N SER A 92 -19.60 -2.64 -8.93
CA SER A 92 -19.18 -4.01 -9.26
C SER A 92 -18.47 -4.13 -10.62
N ALA A 93 -17.65 -3.10 -10.95
CA ALA A 93 -16.81 -3.11 -12.13
C ALA A 93 -15.81 -4.28 -12.09
N LEU A 94 -15.58 -4.92 -13.23
CA LEU A 94 -14.71 -6.08 -13.34
C LEU A 94 -13.49 -5.76 -14.22
N PRO A 95 -12.32 -6.38 -13.96
CA PRO A 95 -11.10 -6.21 -14.75
C PRO A 95 -11.17 -6.96 -16.09
N LYS A 96 -11.97 -6.45 -17.03
CA LYS A 96 -12.14 -7.02 -18.38
C LYS A 96 -11.84 -5.94 -19.41
N PRO A 97 -11.35 -6.30 -20.63
CA PRO A 97 -11.24 -5.32 -21.71
C PRO A 97 -12.55 -4.56 -21.95
N PRO A 98 -12.51 -3.23 -22.12
CA PRO A 98 -11.32 -2.36 -22.19
C PRO A 98 -10.74 -1.92 -20.83
N ASN A 99 -11.26 -2.43 -19.71
CA ASN A 99 -10.92 -2.02 -18.33
C ASN A 99 -9.86 -2.94 -17.71
N ASN A 100 -8.82 -3.23 -18.44
CA ASN A 100 -7.71 -4.07 -18.00
C ASN A 100 -6.34 -3.34 -18.10
N TRP A 101 -6.33 -2.05 -17.79
CA TRP A 101 -5.10 -1.27 -17.72
C TRP A 101 -4.31 -1.61 -16.45
N PRO A 102 -2.97 -1.62 -16.54
CA PRO A 102 -2.11 -1.90 -15.41
C PRO A 102 -2.14 -0.77 -14.39
N ASN A 103 -1.97 -1.09 -13.11
CA ASN A 103 -1.74 -0.09 -12.07
C ASN A 103 -0.28 0.40 -12.08
N MET A 104 0.01 1.44 -11.28
CA MET A 104 1.36 2.00 -11.14
C MET A 104 2.39 0.97 -10.70
N GLY A 105 2.04 0.07 -9.80
CA GLY A 105 2.93 -0.99 -9.32
C GLY A 105 3.32 -1.97 -10.43
N ALA A 106 2.36 -2.32 -11.28
CA ALA A 106 2.61 -3.17 -12.44
C ALA A 106 3.53 -2.49 -13.48
N LEU A 107 3.33 -1.20 -13.72
CA LEU A 107 4.24 -0.42 -14.57
C LEU A 107 5.66 -0.38 -14.01
N VAL A 108 5.80 -0.18 -12.70
CA VAL A 108 7.11 -0.25 -12.03
C VAL A 108 7.75 -1.61 -12.22
N ARG A 109 7.01 -2.71 -12.04
CA ARG A 109 7.52 -4.06 -12.26
C ARG A 109 7.87 -4.39 -13.72
N ALA A 110 7.16 -3.78 -14.66
CA ALA A 110 7.45 -3.96 -16.08
C ALA A 110 8.70 -3.19 -16.53
N LEU A 111 8.94 -2.00 -15.94
CA LEU A 111 10.01 -1.09 -16.35
C LEU A 111 11.29 -1.22 -15.51
N LYS A 112 11.17 -1.64 -14.27
CA LYS A 112 12.31 -1.86 -13.37
C LYS A 112 12.48 -3.35 -13.12
N GLN A 113 13.71 -3.80 -13.22
CA GLN A 113 14.06 -5.12 -12.71
C GLN A 113 13.93 -5.14 -11.18
N ASP A 114 13.53 -6.29 -10.65
CA ASP A 114 13.52 -6.51 -9.21
C ASP A 114 14.96 -6.36 -8.68
N VAL A 115 15.13 -5.50 -7.65
CA VAL A 115 16.46 -5.23 -7.09
C VAL A 115 16.74 -6.23 -5.97
N GLY A 116 17.74 -7.06 -6.18
CA GLY A 116 18.08 -8.12 -5.23
C GLY A 116 16.98 -9.20 -5.23
N GLN A 117 16.31 -9.37 -4.09
CA GLN A 117 15.35 -10.47 -3.89
C GLN A 117 13.92 -9.99 -3.60
N LEU A 118 13.76 -8.69 -3.39
CA LEU A 118 12.46 -8.09 -3.19
C LEU A 118 11.90 -7.61 -4.53
N PRO A 119 10.60 -7.80 -4.78
CA PRO A 119 9.97 -7.27 -5.98
C PRO A 119 10.02 -5.74 -5.97
N SER A 120 10.10 -5.16 -7.15
CA SER A 120 10.15 -3.70 -7.30
C SER A 120 8.85 -2.99 -6.90
N ALA A 121 7.72 -3.71 -6.82
CA ALA A 121 6.45 -3.19 -6.31
C ALA A 121 5.70 -4.20 -5.45
N VAL A 122 5.14 -3.69 -4.34
CA VAL A 122 4.40 -4.46 -3.31
C VAL A 122 3.08 -3.77 -3.00
N THR A 123 2.03 -4.55 -2.76
CA THR A 123 0.73 -4.09 -2.25
C THR A 123 0.45 -4.70 -0.87
N LEU A 124 0.05 -3.89 0.10
CA LEU A 124 -0.21 -4.23 1.49
C LEU A 124 -1.60 -3.74 1.92
N PRO A 125 -2.18 -4.32 2.96
CA PRO A 125 -2.02 -5.69 3.43
C PRO A 125 -3.02 -6.63 2.76
N GLU A 126 -3.82 -6.09 1.86
CA GLU A 126 -4.84 -6.79 1.07
C GLU A 126 -5.28 -5.93 -0.13
N HIS A 127 -6.03 -6.53 -1.06
CA HIS A 127 -6.71 -5.77 -2.10
C HIS A 127 -7.79 -4.86 -1.52
N ILE A 128 -8.14 -3.83 -2.27
CA ILE A 128 -9.32 -3.02 -2.01
C ILE A 128 -10.56 -3.83 -2.44
N TRP A 129 -11.55 -3.89 -1.57
CA TRP A 129 -12.77 -4.66 -1.77
C TRP A 129 -14.01 -3.78 -1.72
N ASN A 130 -15.01 -4.13 -2.49
CA ASN A 130 -16.37 -3.64 -2.33
C ASN A 130 -17.17 -4.53 -1.37
N ASP A 131 -18.31 -4.04 -0.91
CA ASP A 131 -19.30 -4.87 -0.24
C ASP A 131 -19.70 -6.02 -1.17
N GLY A 132 -19.58 -7.26 -0.68
CA GLY A 132 -19.82 -8.44 -1.51
C GLY A 132 -18.55 -9.20 -1.92
N ASN A 133 -17.39 -8.86 -1.35
CA ASN A 133 -16.12 -9.59 -1.53
C ASN A 133 -15.55 -9.58 -2.96
N PHE A 134 -15.86 -8.56 -3.74
CA PHE A 134 -15.22 -8.38 -5.05
C PHE A 134 -14.08 -7.38 -4.96
N PRO A 135 -12.85 -7.74 -5.37
CA PRO A 135 -11.77 -6.78 -5.46
C PRO A 135 -12.07 -5.74 -6.55
N TRP A 136 -11.73 -4.49 -6.29
CA TRP A 136 -11.81 -3.46 -7.31
C TRP A 136 -10.94 -3.80 -8.51
N PRO A 137 -11.35 -3.46 -9.75
CA PRO A 137 -10.48 -3.59 -10.91
C PRO A 137 -9.29 -2.62 -10.82
N GLY A 138 -8.26 -2.86 -11.61
CA GLY A 138 -7.08 -2.00 -11.67
C GLY A 138 -6.08 -2.21 -10.51
N GLN A 139 -6.08 -3.39 -9.88
CA GLN A 139 -5.13 -3.73 -8.82
C GLN A 139 -4.04 -4.71 -9.27
N ASP A 140 -4.04 -5.10 -10.53
CA ASP A 140 -3.13 -6.04 -11.15
C ASP A 140 -2.40 -5.42 -12.36
N ALA A 141 -1.70 -6.27 -13.11
CA ALA A 141 -0.95 -5.85 -14.29
C ALA A 141 -1.80 -5.76 -15.57
N GLY A 142 -3.08 -6.10 -15.51
CA GLY A 142 -3.97 -6.00 -16.65
C GLY A 142 -3.41 -6.64 -17.92
N PHE A 143 -3.37 -5.87 -19.01
CA PHE A 143 -2.88 -6.36 -20.31
C PHE A 143 -1.37 -6.66 -20.36
N LEU A 144 -0.58 -6.20 -19.39
CA LEU A 144 0.85 -6.54 -19.29
C LEU A 144 1.08 -7.99 -18.86
N GLY A 145 0.06 -8.63 -18.33
CA GLY A 145 0.10 -10.01 -17.89
C GLY A 145 0.65 -10.19 -16.47
N ARG A 146 0.24 -11.29 -15.84
CA ARG A 146 0.41 -11.58 -14.41
C ARG A 146 1.84 -11.56 -13.89
N ARG A 147 2.84 -11.77 -14.74
CA ARG A 147 4.25 -11.67 -14.38
C ARG A 147 4.65 -10.28 -13.84
N HIS A 148 3.85 -9.27 -14.17
CA HIS A 148 4.07 -7.88 -13.75
C HIS A 148 3.11 -7.47 -12.62
N ASP A 149 2.30 -8.38 -12.07
CA ASP A 149 1.47 -8.06 -10.91
C ASP A 149 2.33 -7.55 -9.76
N PRO A 150 1.96 -6.45 -9.08
CA PRO A 150 2.59 -6.08 -7.81
C PRO A 150 2.46 -7.25 -6.83
N TRP A 151 3.49 -7.48 -6.02
CA TRP A 151 3.38 -8.56 -5.04
C TRP A 151 2.39 -8.20 -3.95
N LEU A 152 1.23 -8.84 -3.99
CA LEU A 152 0.22 -8.71 -2.95
C LEU A 152 0.59 -9.56 -1.74
N ILE A 153 0.76 -8.91 -0.60
CA ILE A 153 1.05 -9.58 0.68
C ILE A 153 -0.17 -9.46 1.58
N HIS A 154 -0.93 -10.55 1.66
CA HIS A 154 -1.99 -10.67 2.66
C HIS A 154 -1.37 -10.85 4.04
N CYS A 155 -1.49 -9.84 4.90
CA CYS A 155 -0.82 -9.87 6.19
C CYS A 155 -1.61 -9.19 7.31
N GLN A 156 -1.20 -9.52 8.54
CA GLN A 156 -1.72 -8.92 9.77
C GLN A 156 -0.54 -8.42 10.64
N PRO A 157 0.13 -7.34 10.20
CA PRO A 157 1.37 -6.88 10.81
C PRO A 157 1.21 -6.30 12.22
N GLN A 158 -0.04 -6.09 12.69
CA GLN A 158 -0.32 -5.67 14.05
C GLN A 158 -0.05 -6.74 15.10
N HIS A 159 0.01 -8.03 14.71
CA HIS A 159 0.30 -9.12 15.64
C HIS A 159 1.79 -9.17 16.02
N ASN A 160 2.08 -9.54 17.26
CA ASN A 160 3.46 -9.64 17.77
C ASN A 160 4.26 -10.75 17.06
N THR A 161 3.57 -11.82 16.67
CA THR A 161 4.15 -12.95 15.92
C THR A 161 3.87 -12.83 14.42
N PHE A 162 4.03 -11.62 13.89
CA PHE A 162 3.76 -11.37 12.48
C PHE A 162 4.76 -12.11 11.59
N ASN A 163 4.25 -12.95 10.73
CA ASN A 163 4.98 -13.61 9.66
C ASN A 163 4.24 -13.41 8.34
N VAL A 164 4.97 -13.14 7.28
CA VAL A 164 4.39 -13.14 5.93
C VAL A 164 4.19 -14.58 5.50
N PRO A 165 2.93 -15.00 5.21
CA PRO A 165 2.67 -16.36 4.75
C PRO A 165 3.53 -16.71 3.53
N GLY A 166 4.24 -17.83 3.62
CA GLY A 166 5.11 -18.30 2.54
C GLY A 166 6.53 -17.72 2.53
N LEU A 167 6.90 -16.76 3.38
CA LEU A 167 8.29 -16.28 3.53
C LEU A 167 9.03 -16.94 4.69
N SER A 168 8.34 -17.50 5.63
CA SER A 168 8.95 -18.31 6.69
C SER A 168 8.80 -19.78 6.32
N PRO A 169 9.89 -20.57 6.35
CA PRO A 169 9.75 -22.02 6.27
C PRO A 169 8.80 -22.50 7.38
N ARG A 170 7.95 -23.45 7.06
CA ARG A 170 7.18 -24.12 8.12
C ARG A 170 8.17 -24.73 9.11
N GLU A 171 7.83 -24.70 10.39
CA GLU A 171 8.67 -25.24 11.48
C GLU A 171 9.08 -26.71 11.25
N ASP A 172 8.24 -27.45 10.53
CA ASP A 172 8.48 -28.84 10.14
C ASP A 172 9.40 -29.03 8.91
N VAL A 173 9.82 -27.92 8.25
CA VAL A 173 10.68 -27.97 7.08
C VAL A 173 12.07 -27.45 7.40
N ALA A 174 12.99 -28.36 7.66
CA ALA A 174 14.39 -28.01 7.89
C ALA A 174 14.99 -27.24 6.69
N ALA A 175 15.85 -26.23 6.97
CA ALA A 175 16.44 -25.37 5.95
C ALA A 175 17.20 -26.16 4.83
N ASN A 176 17.79 -27.30 5.17
CA ASN A 176 18.45 -28.19 4.22
C ASN A 176 17.45 -28.83 3.23
N ARG A 177 16.19 -29.05 3.62
CA ARG A 177 15.15 -29.58 2.72
C ARG A 177 14.75 -28.60 1.63
N ILE A 178 14.73 -27.30 1.94
CA ILE A 178 14.47 -26.25 0.95
C ILE A 178 15.60 -26.21 -0.06
N GLN A 179 16.84 -26.30 0.41
CA GLN A 179 18.03 -26.32 -0.45
C GLN A 179 18.09 -27.57 -1.34
N LEU A 180 17.76 -28.74 -0.81
CA LEU A 180 17.68 -29.99 -1.58
C LEU A 180 16.55 -29.94 -2.64
N ARG A 181 15.38 -29.37 -2.29
CA ARG A 181 14.29 -29.17 -3.27
C ARG A 181 14.70 -28.21 -4.39
N ARG A 182 15.43 -27.16 -4.06
CA ARG A 182 15.99 -26.24 -5.05
C ARG A 182 16.95 -26.92 -5.99
N GLN A 183 17.91 -27.66 -5.47
CA GLN A 183 18.88 -28.42 -6.28
C GLN A 183 18.19 -29.45 -7.19
N LEU A 184 17.16 -30.13 -6.67
CA LEU A 184 16.38 -31.08 -7.45
C LEU A 184 15.60 -30.40 -8.57
N LEU A 185 14.95 -29.26 -8.30
CA LEU A 185 14.27 -28.47 -9.33
C LEU A 185 15.24 -27.95 -10.38
N GLU A 186 16.41 -27.47 -10.00
CA GLU A 186 17.46 -27.04 -10.94
C GLU A 186 17.92 -28.18 -11.85
N GLN A 187 18.03 -29.40 -11.33
CA GLN A 187 18.35 -30.58 -12.13
C GLN A 187 17.22 -30.94 -13.10
N PHE A 188 15.97 -30.91 -12.65
CA PHE A 188 14.79 -31.16 -13.51
C PHE A 188 14.65 -30.06 -14.59
N ASP A 189 14.83 -28.79 -14.22
CA ASP A 189 14.74 -27.68 -15.16
C ASP A 189 15.83 -27.74 -16.23
N ASN A 190 17.04 -28.10 -15.85
CA ASN A 190 18.15 -28.26 -16.80
C ASN A 190 17.89 -29.47 -17.76
N ALA A 191 17.29 -30.55 -17.28
CA ALA A 191 16.90 -31.65 -18.10
C ALA A 191 15.72 -31.32 -19.04
N ALA A 192 14.72 -30.57 -18.51
CA ALA A 192 13.55 -30.14 -19.28
C ALA A 192 13.88 -29.05 -20.30
N ALA A 193 14.82 -28.15 -20.03
CA ALA A 193 15.23 -27.09 -20.94
C ALA A 193 15.76 -27.60 -22.30
N HIS A 194 16.19 -28.84 -22.34
CA HIS A 194 16.56 -29.54 -23.61
C HIS A 194 15.34 -29.94 -24.45
N PHE A 195 14.16 -30.07 -23.85
CA PHE A 195 12.97 -30.59 -24.50
C PHE A 195 11.83 -29.62 -24.69
N ASP A 196 11.81 -28.50 -23.92
CA ASP A 196 10.65 -27.63 -23.93
C ASP A 196 11.03 -26.14 -24.16
N ARG A 197 10.75 -25.68 -25.40
CA ARG A 197 10.89 -24.28 -25.79
C ARG A 197 9.61 -23.46 -25.55
N ASN A 198 8.68 -23.95 -24.72
CA ASN A 198 7.43 -23.24 -24.46
C ASN A 198 7.66 -22.04 -23.53
N PRO A 199 7.35 -20.79 -23.97
CA PRO A 199 7.51 -19.60 -23.17
C PRO A 199 6.73 -19.62 -21.83
N ALA A 200 5.61 -20.33 -21.78
CA ALA A 200 4.81 -20.47 -20.56
C ALA A 200 5.52 -21.30 -19.47
N VAL A 201 6.22 -22.35 -19.87
CA VAL A 201 7.02 -23.21 -18.97
C VAL A 201 8.23 -22.41 -18.45
N SER A 202 8.91 -21.68 -19.33
CA SER A 202 10.03 -20.81 -18.93
C SER A 202 9.60 -19.73 -17.94
N SER A 203 8.42 -19.17 -18.12
CA SER A 203 7.83 -18.17 -17.20
C SER A 203 7.47 -18.81 -15.85
N TYR A 204 6.86 -20.00 -15.84
CA TYR A 204 6.54 -20.73 -14.61
C TYR A 204 7.81 -21.04 -13.80
N ASN A 205 8.85 -21.54 -14.47
CA ASN A 205 10.13 -21.87 -13.84
C ASN A 205 10.83 -20.64 -13.26
N LEU A 206 10.73 -19.48 -13.94
CA LEU A 206 11.26 -18.22 -13.41
C LEU A 206 10.54 -17.83 -12.11
N HIS A 207 9.22 -17.90 -12.07
CA HIS A 207 8.44 -17.59 -10.86
C HIS A 207 8.69 -18.56 -9.71
N ALA A 208 8.83 -19.84 -10.02
CA ALA A 208 9.17 -20.85 -9.02
C ALA A 208 10.56 -20.61 -8.42
N ARG A 209 11.55 -20.25 -9.24
CA ARG A 209 12.90 -19.88 -8.76
C ARG A 209 12.87 -18.62 -7.91
N GLN A 210 12.16 -17.58 -8.34
CA GLN A 210 12.00 -16.35 -7.56
C GLN A 210 11.35 -16.62 -6.20
N ALA A 211 10.32 -17.46 -6.16
CA ALA A 211 9.67 -17.85 -4.90
C ALA A 211 10.62 -18.63 -3.97
N LEU A 212 11.42 -19.54 -4.51
CA LEU A 212 12.41 -20.30 -3.73
C LEU A 212 13.57 -19.39 -3.25
N ASP A 213 13.98 -18.43 -4.05
CA ASP A 213 14.99 -17.45 -3.66
C ASP A 213 14.49 -16.57 -2.50
N LEU A 214 13.22 -16.18 -2.54
CA LEU A 214 12.56 -15.44 -1.45
C LEU A 214 12.53 -16.26 -0.14
N LEU A 215 12.26 -17.57 -0.24
CA LEU A 215 12.20 -18.47 0.91
C LEU A 215 13.57 -18.81 1.51
N SER A 216 14.64 -18.76 0.70
CA SER A 216 15.95 -19.29 1.10
C SER A 216 16.85 -18.27 1.78
N ARG A 217 16.48 -16.98 1.84
CA ARG A 217 17.40 -15.94 2.30
C ARG A 217 16.84 -15.14 3.49
N GLN A 218 17.60 -15.15 4.57
CA GLN A 218 17.33 -14.46 5.83
C GLN A 218 17.14 -12.93 5.66
N GLN A 219 17.78 -12.32 4.67
CA GLN A 219 17.65 -10.89 4.39
C GLN A 219 16.24 -10.49 3.92
N THR A 220 15.57 -11.36 3.16
CA THR A 220 14.19 -11.14 2.73
C THR A 220 13.24 -11.23 3.91
N SER A 221 13.39 -12.25 4.74
CA SER A 221 12.61 -12.42 5.97
C SER A 221 12.77 -11.20 6.89
N ASN A 222 13.99 -10.71 7.08
CA ASN A 222 14.28 -9.55 7.91
C ASN A 222 13.62 -8.24 7.42
N ALA A 223 13.37 -8.10 6.12
CA ALA A 223 12.68 -6.91 5.59
C ALA A 223 11.24 -6.81 6.10
N PHE A 224 10.60 -7.96 6.31
CA PHE A 224 9.21 -8.06 6.77
C PHE A 224 9.08 -8.20 8.28
N ASP A 225 10.16 -8.39 8.99
CA ASP A 225 10.15 -8.61 10.43
C ASP A 225 9.99 -7.30 11.19
N LEU A 226 8.74 -7.00 11.60
CA LEU A 226 8.42 -5.86 12.46
C LEU A 226 8.88 -6.03 13.91
N GLY A 227 9.30 -7.23 14.32
CA GLY A 227 9.91 -7.48 15.62
C GLY A 227 11.28 -6.79 15.78
N GLN A 228 11.91 -6.38 14.66
CA GLN A 228 13.14 -5.59 14.69
C GLN A 228 12.90 -4.10 14.99
N GLU A 229 11.66 -3.63 14.89
CA GLU A 229 11.30 -2.27 15.30
C GLU A 229 11.07 -2.22 16.81
N SER A 230 11.51 -1.15 17.44
CA SER A 230 11.23 -0.93 18.86
C SER A 230 9.73 -0.79 19.12
N ASP A 231 9.28 -1.16 20.31
CA ASP A 231 7.89 -0.95 20.71
C ASP A 231 7.50 0.53 20.63
N SER A 232 8.41 1.43 20.99
CA SER A 232 8.18 2.89 20.87
C SER A 232 7.95 3.33 19.43
N THR A 233 8.69 2.78 18.45
CA THR A 233 8.46 3.04 17.02
C THR A 233 7.09 2.50 16.59
N ARG A 234 6.79 1.27 16.95
CA ARG A 234 5.52 0.64 16.61
C ARG A 234 4.33 1.38 17.23
N ASP A 235 4.46 1.88 18.45
CA ASP A 235 3.43 2.67 19.14
C ASP A 235 3.27 4.07 18.53
N ARG A 236 4.36 4.69 18.10
CA ARG A 236 4.33 5.99 17.41
C ARG A 236 3.49 5.94 16.14
N TYR A 237 3.62 4.88 15.33
CA TYR A 237 2.75 4.66 14.17
C TYR A 237 1.31 4.29 14.58
N GLY A 238 1.14 3.59 15.68
CA GLY A 238 -0.11 3.00 16.14
C GLY A 238 -0.19 1.50 15.84
N ARG A 239 -0.96 0.77 16.67
CA ARG A 239 -1.03 -0.71 16.64
C ARG A 239 -2.14 -1.27 15.75
N SER A 240 -2.79 -0.46 14.92
CA SER A 240 -3.79 -0.95 13.99
C SER A 240 -3.13 -1.71 12.81
N ARG A 241 -3.92 -2.55 12.12
CA ARG A 241 -3.45 -3.27 10.92
C ARG A 241 -2.93 -2.30 9.86
N TYR A 242 -3.67 -1.22 9.59
CA TYR A 242 -3.26 -0.19 8.64
C TYR A 242 -1.94 0.48 9.06
N ALA A 243 -1.86 0.94 10.30
CA ALA A 243 -0.68 1.63 10.80
C ALA A 243 0.60 0.78 10.74
N GLN A 244 0.51 -0.49 11.15
CA GLN A 244 1.63 -1.41 11.07
C GLN A 244 1.96 -1.81 9.62
N SER A 245 0.99 -1.76 8.70
CA SER A 245 1.25 -1.92 7.25
C SER A 245 2.01 -0.72 6.68
N VAL A 246 1.75 0.50 7.14
CA VAL A 246 2.51 1.69 6.74
C VAL A 246 3.95 1.64 7.29
N LEU A 247 4.13 1.19 8.54
CA LEU A 247 5.47 0.95 9.09
C LEU A 247 6.23 -0.12 8.29
N LEU A 248 5.55 -1.19 7.88
CA LEU A 248 6.13 -2.22 7.01
C LEU A 248 6.51 -1.64 5.64
N ALA A 249 5.68 -0.75 5.07
CA ALA A 249 6.00 -0.08 3.81
C ALA A 249 7.26 0.79 3.91
N ARG A 250 7.44 1.52 5.02
CA ARG A 250 8.67 2.27 5.31
C ARG A 250 9.89 1.34 5.28
N ARG A 251 9.84 0.20 5.97
CA ARG A 251 10.93 -0.79 5.97
C ARG A 251 11.23 -1.34 4.58
N LEU A 252 10.21 -1.58 3.77
CA LEU A 252 10.39 -2.10 2.40
C LEU A 252 11.07 -1.10 1.48
N ILE A 253 10.73 0.19 1.56
CA ILE A 253 11.43 1.22 0.77
C ILE A 253 12.88 1.41 1.23
N GLU A 254 13.20 1.25 2.51
CA GLU A 254 14.58 1.21 3.02
C GLU A 254 15.39 0.06 2.43
N ARG A 255 14.73 -1.03 2.04
CA ARG A 255 15.32 -2.20 1.37
C ARG A 255 15.21 -2.16 -0.16
N ASN A 256 15.05 -0.94 -0.72
CA ASN A 256 15.05 -0.65 -2.16
C ASN A 256 13.82 -1.15 -2.94
N VAL A 257 12.71 -1.50 -2.31
CA VAL A 257 11.44 -1.64 -3.01
C VAL A 257 11.06 -0.27 -3.59
N SER A 258 10.78 -0.21 -4.89
CA SER A 258 10.58 1.07 -5.59
C SER A 258 9.19 1.66 -5.34
N LEU A 259 8.16 0.82 -5.19
CA LEU A 259 6.80 1.27 -4.91
C LEU A 259 6.13 0.32 -3.91
N VAL A 260 5.58 0.88 -2.83
CA VAL A 260 4.75 0.14 -1.89
C VAL A 260 3.40 0.83 -1.79
N GLN A 261 2.34 0.14 -2.21
CA GLN A 261 0.97 0.60 -2.03
C GLN A 261 0.42 0.02 -0.73
N VAL A 262 -0.14 0.88 0.11
CA VAL A 262 -0.80 0.48 1.36
C VAL A 262 -2.27 0.86 1.28
N ASN A 263 -3.13 -0.15 1.26
CA ASN A 263 -4.57 0.02 1.21
C ASN A 263 -5.15 0.15 2.62
N TRP A 264 -6.06 1.10 2.81
CA TRP A 264 -6.81 1.19 4.06
C TRP A 264 -7.61 -0.09 4.28
N THR A 265 -7.52 -0.63 5.48
CA THR A 265 -8.25 -1.84 5.87
C THR A 265 -9.46 -1.48 6.70
N ARG A 266 -10.58 -2.10 6.41
CA ARG A 266 -11.80 -1.95 7.20
C ARG A 266 -11.58 -2.44 8.64
N ILE A 267 -12.17 -1.75 9.60
CA ILE A 267 -12.02 -2.06 11.03
C ILE A 267 -13.32 -2.71 11.48
N LYS A 268 -13.25 -3.99 11.81
CA LYS A 268 -14.40 -4.74 12.34
C LYS A 268 -14.98 -4.05 13.59
N ASP A 269 -16.27 -4.23 13.79
CA ASP A 269 -17.02 -3.72 14.96
C ASP A 269 -17.07 -2.19 15.08
N LYS A 270 -16.74 -1.47 14.01
CA LYS A 270 -16.91 -0.03 13.90
C LYS A 270 -18.06 0.35 12.95
N PRO A 271 -18.70 1.52 13.13
CA PRO A 271 -19.64 2.03 12.15
C PRO A 271 -19.06 2.00 10.74
N ASN A 272 -19.88 1.69 9.73
CA ASN A 272 -19.41 1.55 8.35
C ASN A 272 -18.24 0.60 8.17
N GLN A 273 -18.12 -0.41 9.04
CA GLN A 273 -17.02 -1.36 9.07
C GLN A 273 -15.62 -0.67 9.15
N GLY A 274 -15.58 0.52 9.76
CA GLY A 274 -14.35 1.29 9.89
C GLY A 274 -13.74 1.79 8.58
N GLY A 275 -14.54 1.89 7.54
CA GLY A 275 -14.15 2.46 6.24
C GLY A 275 -14.36 3.98 6.19
N TRP A 276 -13.71 4.63 5.21
CA TRP A 276 -13.87 6.08 4.96
C TRP A 276 -15.16 6.44 4.25
N ASP A 277 -15.78 5.49 3.57
CA ASP A 277 -17.12 5.65 3.00
C ASP A 277 -18.18 5.53 4.10
N THR A 278 -18.45 6.63 4.73
CA THR A 278 -19.28 6.72 5.93
C THR A 278 -20.75 7.00 5.57
N HIS A 279 -21.51 5.96 5.30
CA HIS A 279 -22.96 6.08 5.00
C HIS A 279 -23.80 6.51 6.22
N SER A 280 -23.27 6.38 7.43
CA SER A 280 -23.93 6.79 8.69
C SER A 280 -22.87 7.14 9.73
N LYS A 281 -23.27 7.87 10.77
CA LYS A 281 -22.37 8.25 11.89
C LYS A 281 -21.04 8.86 11.42
N HIS A 282 -21.11 9.71 10.40
CA HIS A 282 -19.94 10.29 9.77
C HIS A 282 -19.00 10.99 10.77
N CYS A 283 -19.53 12.01 11.44
CA CYS A 283 -18.75 12.82 12.39
C CYS A 283 -18.24 11.99 13.58
N GLU A 284 -19.07 11.05 14.09
CA GLU A 284 -18.66 10.11 15.14
C GLU A 284 -17.46 9.25 14.67
N SER A 285 -17.55 8.70 13.45
CA SER A 285 -16.49 7.86 12.87
C SER A 285 -15.19 8.64 12.66
N LEU A 286 -15.29 9.86 12.10
CA LEU A 286 -14.12 10.73 11.90
C LEU A 286 -13.45 11.05 13.24
N LYS A 287 -14.20 11.50 14.24
CA LYS A 287 -13.67 11.94 15.52
C LYS A 287 -13.11 10.80 16.36
N SER A 288 -13.77 9.63 16.36
CA SER A 288 -13.44 8.57 17.31
C SER A 288 -12.32 7.62 16.85
N PHE A 289 -12.09 7.43 15.53
CA PHE A 289 -11.07 6.48 15.06
C PHE A 289 -10.44 6.79 13.70
N LEU A 290 -11.18 7.27 12.70
CA LEU A 290 -10.61 7.45 11.34
C LEU A 290 -9.52 8.53 11.32
N MET A 291 -9.86 9.74 11.77
CA MET A 291 -8.94 10.87 11.75
C MET A 291 -7.79 10.73 12.75
N PRO A 292 -8.02 10.32 14.02
CA PRO A 292 -6.92 10.08 14.94
C PRO A 292 -5.91 9.05 14.42
N MET A 293 -6.38 7.97 13.80
CA MET A 293 -5.50 6.96 13.21
C MET A 293 -4.73 7.51 12.00
N MET A 294 -5.39 8.24 11.11
CA MET A 294 -4.75 8.86 9.94
C MET A 294 -3.70 9.88 10.37
N ASP A 295 -4.07 10.80 11.28
CA ASP A 295 -3.17 11.84 11.77
C ASP A 295 -1.93 11.24 12.44
N GLN A 296 -2.10 10.19 13.23
CA GLN A 296 -1.00 9.50 13.89
C GLN A 296 -0.07 8.80 12.89
N VAL A 297 -0.61 7.99 11.99
CA VAL A 297 0.22 7.16 11.11
C VAL A 297 0.91 7.97 10.02
N VAL A 298 0.20 8.97 9.45
CA VAL A 298 0.79 9.81 8.40
C VAL A 298 1.86 10.74 8.97
N SER A 299 1.63 11.31 10.14
CA SER A 299 2.67 12.14 10.80
C SER A 299 3.91 11.32 11.14
N ALA A 300 3.76 10.12 11.71
CA ALA A 300 4.89 9.25 12.01
C ALA A 300 5.71 8.88 10.76
N LEU A 301 5.03 8.59 9.65
CA LEU A 301 5.71 8.33 8.38
C LEU A 301 6.45 9.57 7.86
N LEU A 302 5.83 10.75 7.89
CA LEU A 302 6.46 12.00 7.43
C LEU A 302 7.69 12.35 8.26
N GLU A 303 7.65 12.14 9.58
CA GLU A 303 8.79 12.33 10.47
C GLU A 303 9.95 11.41 10.09
N ASP A 304 9.69 10.10 9.92
CA ASP A 304 10.72 9.15 9.52
C ASP A 304 11.33 9.49 8.16
N LEU A 305 10.52 9.86 7.17
CA LEU A 305 11.01 10.24 5.85
C LEU A 305 11.84 11.53 5.87
N ARG A 306 11.44 12.51 6.66
CA ARG A 306 12.22 13.73 6.89
C ARG A 306 13.58 13.44 7.53
N ASP A 307 13.59 12.61 8.57
CA ASP A 307 14.79 12.28 9.31
C ASP A 307 15.76 11.47 8.44
N TRP A 308 15.24 10.65 7.55
CA TRP A 308 16.03 9.91 6.56
C TRP A 308 16.65 10.85 5.52
N ASP A 309 15.88 11.79 4.95
CA ASP A 309 16.38 12.78 3.99
C ASP A 309 17.52 13.63 4.60
N ASN A 310 17.36 14.03 5.86
CA ASN A 310 18.39 14.76 6.62
C ASN A 310 19.66 13.90 6.81
N ALA A 311 19.54 12.60 7.08
CA ALA A 311 20.68 11.70 7.23
C ALA A 311 21.43 11.48 5.91
N ASP A 312 20.73 11.32 4.78
CA ASP A 312 21.33 11.21 3.46
C ASP A 312 22.04 12.51 3.04
N HIS A 313 21.51 13.68 3.39
CA HIS A 313 22.18 14.96 3.18
C HIS A 313 23.48 15.09 3.97
N LEU A 314 23.50 14.63 5.23
CA LEU A 314 24.71 14.67 6.06
C LEU A 314 25.78 13.68 5.58
N ALA A 315 25.37 12.51 5.10
CA ALA A 315 26.27 11.50 4.54
C ALA A 315 26.87 11.89 3.18
N GLY A 316 26.20 12.76 2.43
CA GLY A 316 26.69 13.29 1.14
C GLY A 316 27.62 14.50 1.28
N LEU A 317 27.82 15.03 2.48
CA LEU A 317 28.73 16.15 2.80
C LEU A 317 30.04 15.69 3.44
N SER A 318 30.24 14.40 3.68
CA SER A 318 31.45 13.74 4.16
C SER A 318 32.16 12.99 3.02
#